data_75d2b73793cb59a213c2b41194531f2b
#
_entry.id   75d2b73793cb59a213c2b41194531f2b
#
_cell.length_a   1.000
_cell.length_b   1.000
_cell.length_c   1.000
_cell.angle_alpha   90.00
_cell.angle_beta   90.00
_cell.angle_gamma   90.00
#
_symmetry.space_group_name_H-M   'P 1'
#
loop_
_entity.id
_entity.type
_entity.pdbx_description
1 polymer ?
#
loop_
_entity_poly.entity_id
_entity_poly.type
_entity_poly.pdbx_seq_one_letter_code
_entity_poly.pdbx_strand_id
1 'polypeptide(L)'
;MKHWKRRLALFLTAALCAAALSGCGREGEGLELSVCVGDAPEDLDPIYASEPADQTVLVHLYENLMRKTGDGSGGTTVTNGAAKSVSTEENADGTVTWTFKLRKAEWSDGRAVRAGDFVFAWQRLADPANDSPSASLLSVVAGYDAVRETGDVSLLQVTAEDDSTLVVVLNGKFDWFLTEVC
;
A
#
# COMPACT_ATOMS: atom_id res chain seq x y z
N MET A 1 -32.57 -1.95 -63.56
CA MET A 1 -31.46 -2.80 -63.10
C MET A 1 -30.30 -2.05 -62.43
N LYS A 2 -29.98 -0.81 -62.84
CA LYS A 2 -28.82 -0.03 -62.31
C LYS A 2 -28.98 0.42 -60.85
N HIS A 3 -30.22 0.75 -60.44
CA HIS A 3 -30.49 1.23 -59.08
C HIS A 3 -30.52 0.11 -58.02
N TRP A 4 -30.87 -1.09 -58.41
CA TRP A 4 -30.86 -2.29 -57.51
C TRP A 4 -29.41 -2.65 -57.12
N LYS A 5 -28.49 -2.67 -58.09
CA LYS A 5 -27.10 -2.99 -57.83
C LYS A 5 -26.42 -1.95 -56.88
N ARG A 6 -26.80 -0.66 -57.00
CA ARG A 6 -26.31 0.42 -56.11
C ARG A 6 -26.87 0.26 -54.68
N ARG A 7 -28.15 -0.11 -54.54
CA ARG A 7 -28.75 -0.35 -53.20
C ARG A 7 -28.16 -1.59 -52.55
N LEU A 8 -27.90 -2.65 -53.33
CA LEU A 8 -27.26 -3.86 -52.80
C LEU A 8 -25.79 -3.57 -52.35
N ALA A 9 -25.06 -2.78 -53.10
CA ALA A 9 -23.69 -2.39 -52.74
C ALA A 9 -23.64 -1.54 -51.44
N LEU A 10 -24.59 -0.60 -51.28
CA LEU A 10 -24.73 0.21 -50.08
C LEU A 10 -25.10 -0.65 -48.82
N PHE A 11 -25.94 -1.65 -49.00
CA PHE A 11 -26.29 -2.58 -47.91
C PHE A 11 -25.12 -3.47 -47.53
N LEU A 12 -24.34 -3.96 -48.48
CA LEU A 12 -23.14 -4.76 -48.23
C LEU A 12 -22.02 -3.95 -47.54
N THR A 13 -21.81 -2.70 -47.94
CA THR A 13 -20.85 -1.84 -47.24
C THR A 13 -21.27 -1.46 -45.85
N ALA A 14 -22.54 -1.18 -45.60
CA ALA A 14 -23.07 -0.91 -44.27
C ALA A 14 -22.98 -2.16 -43.35
N ALA A 15 -23.25 -3.36 -43.87
CA ALA A 15 -23.12 -4.63 -43.13
C ALA A 15 -21.63 -4.92 -42.82
N LEU A 16 -20.71 -4.63 -43.74
CA LEU A 16 -19.27 -4.82 -43.52
C LEU A 16 -18.72 -3.82 -42.45
N CYS A 17 -19.19 -2.57 -42.50
CA CYS A 17 -18.84 -1.57 -41.46
C CYS A 17 -19.42 -1.93 -40.09
N ALA A 18 -20.66 -2.45 -40.03
CA ALA A 18 -21.25 -2.92 -38.78
C ALA A 18 -20.50 -4.12 -38.19
N ALA A 19 -20.04 -5.06 -39.02
CA ALA A 19 -19.24 -6.20 -38.60
C ALA A 19 -17.83 -5.80 -38.12
N ALA A 20 -17.25 -4.73 -38.69
CA ALA A 20 -15.95 -4.21 -38.24
C ALA A 20 -16.05 -3.45 -36.90
N LEU A 21 -17.22 -2.88 -36.57
CA LEU A 21 -17.46 -2.18 -35.30
C LEU A 21 -17.82 -3.12 -34.15
N SER A 22 -18.22 -4.35 -34.41
CA SER A 22 -18.48 -5.36 -33.35
C SER A 22 -17.24 -6.11 -32.88
N GLY A 23 -16.06 -5.82 -33.44
CA GLY A 23 -14.78 -6.45 -33.06
C GLY A 23 -14.09 -5.88 -31.81
N CYS A 24 -14.62 -4.85 -31.16
CA CYS A 24 -13.99 -4.20 -29.99
C CYS A 24 -14.68 -4.53 -28.65
N GLY A 25 -15.25 -5.71 -28.53
CA GLY A 25 -15.89 -6.18 -27.29
C GLY A 25 -15.28 -7.46 -26.73
N ARG A 26 -13.96 -7.65 -26.82
CA ARG A 26 -13.30 -8.54 -25.89
C ARG A 26 -13.17 -7.76 -24.58
N GLU A 27 -14.02 -8.05 -23.62
CA GLU A 27 -13.66 -7.87 -22.21
C GLU A 27 -12.29 -8.53 -22.07
N GLY A 28 -11.27 -7.73 -21.80
CA GLY A 28 -9.90 -8.22 -21.74
C GLY A 28 -9.86 -9.33 -20.70
N GLU A 29 -9.48 -10.54 -21.13
CA GLU A 29 -8.95 -11.51 -20.18
C GLU A 29 -7.91 -10.75 -19.37
N GLY A 30 -8.17 -10.59 -18.06
CA GLY A 30 -7.24 -9.89 -17.18
C GLY A 30 -5.85 -10.49 -17.38
N LEU A 31 -4.83 -9.67 -17.33
CA LEU A 31 -3.46 -10.14 -17.41
C LEU A 31 -3.23 -11.16 -16.28
N GLU A 32 -3.07 -12.42 -16.63
CA GLU A 32 -2.70 -13.47 -15.69
C GLU A 32 -1.17 -13.45 -15.57
N LEU A 33 -0.68 -13.15 -14.37
CA LEU A 33 0.73 -13.16 -14.05
C LEU A 33 1.03 -14.31 -13.07
N SER A 34 1.83 -15.27 -13.51
CA SER A 34 2.35 -16.32 -12.63
C SER A 34 3.68 -15.90 -12.03
N VAL A 35 3.75 -15.83 -10.71
CA VAL A 35 4.96 -15.47 -9.96
C VAL A 35 5.45 -16.68 -9.20
N CYS A 36 6.74 -17.01 -9.36
CA CYS A 36 7.40 -18.03 -8.54
C CYS A 36 7.95 -17.35 -7.28
N VAL A 37 7.50 -17.76 -6.11
CA VAL A 37 7.95 -17.22 -4.82
C VAL A 37 9.07 -18.07 -4.17
N GLY A 38 9.51 -19.13 -4.85
CA GLY A 38 10.51 -20.07 -4.34
C GLY A 38 9.87 -21.14 -3.44
N ASP A 39 9.77 -20.86 -2.16
CA ASP A 39 9.14 -21.73 -1.19
C ASP A 39 7.67 -21.32 -0.92
N ALA A 40 6.92 -22.19 -0.28
CA ALA A 40 5.57 -21.84 0.17
C ALA A 40 5.65 -20.79 1.29
N PRO A 41 4.79 -19.74 1.29
CA PRO A 41 4.70 -18.83 2.41
C PRO A 41 4.36 -19.57 3.70
N GLU A 42 5.03 -19.22 4.79
CA GLU A 42 4.80 -19.80 6.11
C GLU A 42 3.74 -19.02 6.89
N ASP A 43 3.79 -17.68 6.80
CA ASP A 43 2.82 -16.80 7.45
C ASP A 43 2.47 -15.62 6.56
N LEU A 44 1.17 -15.33 6.45
CA LEU A 44 0.65 -14.18 5.70
C LEU A 44 0.13 -13.06 6.62
N ASP A 45 0.33 -13.19 7.93
CA ASP A 45 0.12 -12.10 8.86
C ASP A 45 1.35 -11.18 8.86
N PRO A 46 1.22 -9.89 8.47
CA PRO A 46 2.36 -9.00 8.29
C PRO A 46 3.29 -8.87 9.49
N ILE A 47 2.77 -9.04 10.72
CA ILE A 47 3.61 -8.90 11.92
C ILE A 47 4.50 -10.12 12.22
N TYR A 48 4.23 -11.27 11.58
CA TYR A 48 5.00 -12.50 11.74
C TYR A 48 5.80 -12.89 10.51
N ALA A 49 5.46 -12.33 9.36
CA ALA A 49 6.10 -12.64 8.08
C ALA A 49 7.59 -12.25 8.10
N SER A 50 8.47 -13.23 8.15
CA SER A 50 9.92 -13.06 8.21
C SER A 50 10.64 -13.64 6.99
N GLU A 51 10.02 -14.60 6.29
CA GLU A 51 10.63 -15.28 5.17
C GLU A 51 10.47 -14.52 3.85
N PRO A 52 11.42 -14.63 2.91
CA PRO A 52 11.32 -13.95 1.62
C PRO A 52 10.06 -14.30 0.81
N ALA A 53 9.54 -15.52 0.94
CA ALA A 53 8.30 -15.95 0.30
C ALA A 53 7.09 -15.20 0.85
N ASP A 54 7.01 -15.04 2.18
CA ASP A 54 5.96 -14.26 2.85
C ASP A 54 5.98 -12.82 2.38
N GLN A 55 7.15 -12.18 2.41
CA GLN A 55 7.34 -10.78 1.99
C GLN A 55 6.94 -10.59 0.52
N THR A 56 7.29 -11.53 -0.36
CA THR A 56 6.93 -11.48 -1.78
C THR A 56 5.41 -11.50 -1.97
N VAL A 57 4.67 -12.27 -1.19
CA VAL A 57 3.22 -12.31 -1.26
C VAL A 57 2.61 -11.05 -0.64
N LEU A 58 3.10 -10.63 0.53
CA LEU A 58 2.55 -9.49 1.27
C LEU A 58 2.64 -8.16 0.51
N VAL A 59 3.73 -7.92 -0.24
CA VAL A 59 3.84 -6.69 -1.06
C VAL A 59 2.81 -6.60 -2.19
N HIS A 60 2.15 -7.73 -2.54
CA HIS A 60 1.05 -7.76 -3.51
C HIS A 60 -0.33 -7.70 -2.85
N LEU A 61 -0.42 -7.97 -1.54
CA LEU A 61 -1.68 -7.95 -0.79
C LEU A 61 -1.92 -6.62 -0.09
N TYR A 62 -0.85 -5.95 0.37
CA TYR A 62 -0.92 -4.75 1.20
C TYR A 62 -0.20 -3.58 0.56
N GLU A 63 -0.58 -2.38 0.95
CA GLU A 63 0.05 -1.14 0.58
C GLU A 63 0.59 -0.44 1.81
N ASN A 64 1.89 -0.14 1.81
CA ASN A 64 2.53 0.65 2.86
C ASN A 64 2.29 2.15 2.67
N LEU A 65 2.61 2.96 3.68
CA LEU A 65 2.56 4.43 3.58
C LEU A 65 3.43 4.93 2.43
N MET A 66 4.63 4.35 2.31
CA MET A 66 5.59 4.66 1.25
C MET A 66 5.98 3.38 0.50
N ARG A 67 6.55 3.52 -0.68
CA ARG A 67 7.05 2.41 -1.52
C ARG A 67 8.51 2.59 -1.86
N LYS A 68 9.27 1.50 -1.82
CA LYS A 68 10.58 1.42 -2.48
C LYS A 68 10.38 1.10 -3.96
N THR A 69 10.87 1.93 -4.84
CA THR A 69 10.82 1.73 -6.30
C THR A 69 12.21 1.82 -6.89
N GLY A 70 12.48 1.06 -7.94
CA GLY A 70 13.73 1.18 -8.69
C GLY A 70 13.84 2.57 -9.34
N ASP A 71 15.01 3.19 -9.29
CA ASP A 71 15.29 4.50 -9.88
C ASP A 71 15.74 4.43 -11.36
N GLY A 72 15.76 3.22 -11.92
CA GLY A 72 16.18 2.96 -13.31
C GLY A 72 17.71 2.91 -13.50
N SER A 73 18.50 3.22 -12.49
CA SER A 73 19.98 3.19 -12.52
C SER A 73 20.59 2.04 -11.71
N GLY A 74 19.73 1.18 -11.14
CA GLY A 74 20.10 0.08 -10.26
C GLY A 74 20.03 0.42 -8.78
N GLY A 75 19.65 1.66 -8.43
CA GLY A 75 19.33 2.10 -7.08
C GLY A 75 17.83 2.01 -6.77
N THR A 76 17.48 2.45 -5.57
CA THR A 76 16.09 2.55 -5.11
C THR A 76 15.78 3.97 -4.64
N THR A 77 14.54 4.38 -4.85
CA THR A 77 13.98 5.63 -4.32
C THR A 77 12.70 5.35 -3.56
N VAL A 78 12.40 6.21 -2.60
CA VAL A 78 11.13 6.14 -1.83
C VAL A 78 10.11 7.04 -2.52
N THR A 79 8.94 6.48 -2.79
CA THR A 79 7.81 7.16 -3.42
C THR A 79 6.56 7.00 -2.57
N ASN A 80 5.52 7.77 -2.87
CA ASN A 80 4.27 7.69 -2.16
C ASN A 80 3.56 6.36 -2.41
N GLY A 81 3.17 5.68 -1.34
CA GLY A 81 2.30 4.51 -1.31
C GLY A 81 0.86 4.89 -0.98
N ALA A 82 0.36 4.45 0.17
CA ALA A 82 -0.95 4.86 0.70
C ALA A 82 -0.98 6.34 1.11
N ALA A 83 0.17 6.92 1.51
CA ALA A 83 0.28 8.35 1.71
C ALA A 83 0.36 9.08 0.37
N LYS A 84 -0.41 10.16 0.21
CA LYS A 84 -0.31 11.10 -0.92
C LYS A 84 0.69 12.23 -0.68
N SER A 85 0.95 12.52 0.59
CA SER A 85 1.97 13.50 1.02
C SER A 85 2.42 13.22 2.43
N VAL A 86 3.64 13.62 2.74
CA VAL A 86 4.25 13.55 4.06
C VAL A 86 4.87 14.92 4.39
N SER A 87 4.79 15.32 5.65
CA SER A 87 5.47 16.49 6.19
C SER A 87 6.05 16.19 7.56
N THR A 88 7.09 16.93 7.95
CA THR A 88 7.78 16.77 9.23
C THR A 88 7.88 18.12 9.95
N GLU A 89 7.88 18.06 11.27
CA GLU A 89 8.11 19.19 12.16
C GLU A 89 9.05 18.74 13.29
N GLU A 90 10.13 19.48 13.49
CA GLU A 90 11.05 19.26 14.62
C GLU A 90 10.49 19.98 15.85
N ASN A 91 10.28 19.24 16.94
CA ASN A 91 9.74 19.77 18.17
C ASN A 91 10.85 20.34 19.07
N ALA A 92 10.49 21.25 19.99
CA ALA A 92 11.45 21.89 20.88
C ALA A 92 12.18 20.92 21.84
N ASP A 93 11.61 19.74 22.07
CA ASP A 93 12.18 18.66 22.90
C ASP A 93 13.09 17.71 22.12
N GLY A 94 13.32 17.96 20.83
CA GLY A 94 14.16 17.14 19.96
C GLY A 94 13.43 15.96 19.30
N THR A 95 12.16 15.75 19.59
CA THR A 95 11.33 14.79 18.86
C THR A 95 10.96 15.33 17.49
N VAL A 96 10.52 14.44 16.59
CA VAL A 96 10.07 14.82 15.23
C VAL A 96 8.68 14.28 14.98
N THR A 97 7.77 15.18 14.67
CA THR A 97 6.40 14.83 14.27
C THR A 97 6.34 14.62 12.77
N TRP A 98 5.85 13.46 12.36
CA TRP A 98 5.58 13.10 10.98
C TRP A 98 4.08 13.07 10.73
N THR A 99 3.61 13.79 9.72
CA THR A 99 2.20 13.80 9.31
C THR A 99 2.05 13.24 7.92
N PHE A 100 1.29 12.15 7.81
CA PHE A 100 0.97 11.49 6.55
C PHE A 100 -0.48 11.80 6.18
N LYS A 101 -0.70 12.38 5.00
CA LYS A 101 -2.05 12.52 4.42
C LYS A 101 -2.30 11.35 3.49
N LEU A 102 -3.30 10.54 3.80
CA LEU A 102 -3.62 9.34 3.02
C LEU A 102 -4.38 9.70 1.74
N ARG A 103 -4.17 8.93 0.68
CA ARG A 103 -5.04 8.92 -0.49
C ARG A 103 -6.30 8.12 -0.20
N LYS A 104 -7.34 8.33 -0.98
CA LYS A 104 -8.53 7.47 -0.94
C LYS A 104 -8.14 6.08 -1.45
N ALA A 105 -8.44 5.07 -0.67
CA ALA A 105 -8.25 3.67 -0.99
C ALA A 105 -9.35 2.84 -0.31
N GLU A 106 -9.57 1.64 -0.80
CA GLU A 106 -10.54 0.70 -0.27
C GLU A 106 -9.89 -0.65 -0.04
N TRP A 107 -10.30 -1.33 1.00
CA TRP A 107 -10.02 -2.73 1.22
C TRP A 107 -10.71 -3.59 0.15
N SER A 108 -10.30 -4.84 0.01
CA SER A 108 -10.88 -5.78 -0.95
C SER A 108 -12.39 -6.04 -0.72
N ASP A 109 -12.90 -5.75 0.47
CA ASP A 109 -14.32 -5.84 0.82
C ASP A 109 -15.11 -4.53 0.58
N GLY A 110 -14.47 -3.49 0.02
CA GLY A 110 -15.08 -2.21 -0.29
C GLY A 110 -15.12 -1.20 0.86
N ARG A 111 -14.62 -1.55 2.05
CA ARG A 111 -14.49 -0.57 3.15
C ARG A 111 -13.36 0.40 2.88
N ALA A 112 -13.54 1.67 3.27
CA ALA A 112 -12.49 2.67 3.15
C ALA A 112 -11.29 2.32 4.03
N VAL A 113 -10.07 2.46 3.49
CA VAL A 113 -8.82 2.46 4.27
C VAL A 113 -8.70 3.79 5.00
N ARG A 114 -8.42 3.75 6.29
CA ARG A 114 -8.36 4.92 7.18
C ARG A 114 -7.05 4.98 7.95
N ALA A 115 -6.71 6.15 8.47
CA ALA A 115 -5.55 6.34 9.33
C ALA A 115 -5.59 5.45 10.59
N GLY A 116 -6.78 5.17 11.12
CA GLY A 116 -6.98 4.24 12.23
C GLY A 116 -6.51 2.80 11.93
N ASP A 117 -6.53 2.35 10.67
CA ASP A 117 -6.05 1.03 10.30
C ASP A 117 -4.51 0.93 10.48
N PHE A 118 -3.79 2.01 10.17
CA PHE A 118 -2.34 2.11 10.40
C PHE A 118 -2.02 2.20 11.89
N VAL A 119 -2.79 2.97 12.66
CA VAL A 119 -2.63 3.02 14.12
C VAL A 119 -2.78 1.61 14.71
N PHE A 120 -3.84 0.91 14.34
CA PHE A 120 -4.07 -0.46 14.78
C PHE A 120 -2.91 -1.41 14.41
N ALA A 121 -2.43 -1.35 13.17
CA ALA A 121 -1.35 -2.20 12.69
C ALA A 121 -0.05 -1.96 13.47
N TRP A 122 0.31 -0.70 13.72
CA TRP A 122 1.53 -0.37 14.45
C TRP A 122 1.44 -0.67 15.94
N GLN A 123 0.29 -0.43 16.57
CA GLN A 123 0.04 -0.83 17.95
C GLN A 123 0.13 -2.34 18.11
N ARG A 124 -0.46 -3.09 17.16
CA ARG A 124 -0.38 -4.55 17.14
C ARG A 124 1.05 -5.07 16.96
N LEU A 125 1.86 -4.40 16.10
CA LEU A 125 3.27 -4.72 15.92
C LEU A 125 4.11 -4.45 17.18
N ALA A 126 3.82 -3.35 17.89
CA ALA A 126 4.55 -2.96 19.10
C ALA A 126 4.16 -3.80 20.34
N ASP A 127 2.96 -4.40 20.35
CA ASP A 127 2.41 -5.14 21.49
C ASP A 127 3.32 -6.32 21.89
N PRO A 128 3.85 -6.34 23.12
CA PRO A 128 4.68 -7.45 23.59
C PRO A 128 3.95 -8.80 23.60
N ALA A 129 2.62 -8.81 23.72
CA ALA A 129 1.84 -10.05 23.73
C ALA A 129 1.86 -10.79 22.38
N ASN A 130 2.14 -10.07 21.28
CA ASN A 130 2.24 -10.67 19.94
C ASN A 130 3.61 -11.25 19.63
N ASP A 131 4.65 -10.88 20.37
CA ASP A 131 6.04 -11.36 20.19
C ASP A 131 6.54 -11.30 18.73
N SER A 132 6.20 -10.22 18.04
CA SER A 132 6.57 -10.02 16.63
C SER A 132 8.08 -9.89 16.47
N PRO A 133 8.73 -10.63 15.53
CA PRO A 133 10.14 -10.48 15.24
C PRO A 133 10.51 -9.08 14.70
N SER A 134 9.54 -8.37 14.14
CA SER A 134 9.70 -7.03 13.55
C SER A 134 9.34 -5.89 14.49
N ALA A 135 8.94 -6.16 15.74
CA ALA A 135 8.51 -5.12 16.69
C ALA A 135 9.56 -4.01 16.88
N SER A 136 10.86 -4.37 16.87
CA SER A 136 11.97 -3.43 17.06
C SER A 136 12.09 -2.36 15.98
N LEU A 137 11.47 -2.52 14.81
CA LEU A 137 11.39 -1.48 13.78
C LEU A 137 10.69 -0.22 14.30
N LEU A 138 9.79 -0.36 15.28
CA LEU A 138 9.09 0.76 15.90
C LEU A 138 9.83 1.40 17.09
N SER A 139 11.06 0.96 17.41
CA SER A 139 11.85 1.50 18.54
C SER A 139 12.15 3.00 18.44
N VAL A 140 12.09 3.56 17.24
CA VAL A 140 12.24 4.99 16.99
C VAL A 140 10.98 5.81 17.25
N VAL A 141 9.83 5.16 17.37
CA VAL A 141 8.55 5.81 17.67
C VAL A 141 8.47 6.11 19.16
N ALA A 142 8.13 7.35 19.49
CA ALA A 142 7.98 7.76 20.88
C ALA A 142 6.94 6.88 21.60
N GLY A 143 7.24 6.50 22.83
CA GLY A 143 6.39 5.63 23.64
C GLY A 143 6.62 4.13 23.42
N TYR A 144 7.43 3.71 22.44
CA TYR A 144 7.68 2.28 22.18
C TYR A 144 8.18 1.51 23.40
N ASP A 145 9.19 2.03 24.10
CA ASP A 145 9.74 1.35 25.28
C ASP A 145 8.70 1.20 26.39
N ALA A 146 7.88 2.23 26.60
CA ALA A 146 6.79 2.18 27.58
C ALA A 146 5.73 1.12 27.20
N VAL A 147 5.40 0.98 25.90
CA VAL A 147 4.55 -0.12 25.42
C VAL A 147 5.17 -1.48 25.74
N ARG A 148 6.46 -1.66 25.47
CA ARG A 148 7.17 -2.93 25.71
C ARG A 148 7.26 -3.29 27.18
N GLU A 149 7.34 -2.29 28.07
CA GLU A 149 7.39 -2.49 29.51
C GLU A 149 6.02 -2.77 30.15
N THR A 150 4.97 -2.07 29.67
CA THR A 150 3.66 -2.09 30.33
C THR A 150 2.62 -2.95 29.62
N GLY A 151 2.79 -3.20 28.31
CA GLY A 151 1.77 -3.82 27.46
C GLY A 151 0.66 -2.83 27.04
N ASP A 152 0.73 -1.56 27.43
CA ASP A 152 -0.27 -0.57 27.05
C ASP A 152 0.09 0.04 25.69
N VAL A 153 -0.51 -0.50 24.62
CA VAL A 153 -0.29 -0.08 23.23
C VAL A 153 -0.73 1.37 22.96
N SER A 154 -1.56 1.95 23.81
CA SER A 154 -2.01 3.35 23.67
C SER A 154 -0.92 4.37 23.95
N LEU A 155 0.19 3.95 24.57
CA LEU A 155 1.37 4.79 24.83
C LEU A 155 2.20 5.04 23.56
N LEU A 156 2.06 4.20 22.53
CA LEU A 156 2.74 4.41 21.25
C LEU A 156 2.24 5.70 20.60
N GLN A 157 3.17 6.61 20.30
CA GLN A 157 2.82 7.93 19.74
C GLN A 157 2.55 7.83 18.23
N VAL A 158 1.52 7.06 17.90
CA VAL A 158 0.91 6.95 16.57
C VAL A 158 -0.59 7.21 16.70
N THR A 159 -1.11 8.20 16.00
CA THR A 159 -2.50 8.65 16.15
C THR A 159 -3.14 8.97 14.80
N ALA A 160 -4.45 8.74 14.70
CA ALA A 160 -5.28 9.20 13.60
C ALA A 160 -5.93 10.53 14.01
N GLU A 161 -5.48 11.64 13.43
CA GLU A 161 -6.07 12.97 13.67
C GLU A 161 -7.48 13.06 13.06
N ASP A 162 -7.63 12.43 11.89
CA ASP A 162 -8.89 12.19 11.19
C ASP A 162 -8.79 10.90 10.36
N ASP A 163 -9.83 10.53 9.61
CA ASP A 163 -9.86 9.32 8.78
C ASP A 163 -8.71 9.25 7.75
N SER A 164 -8.14 10.38 7.36
CA SER A 164 -7.13 10.49 6.29
C SER A 164 -5.78 11.05 6.76
N THR A 165 -5.62 11.33 8.03
CA THR A 165 -4.41 11.94 8.59
C THR A 165 -3.84 11.07 9.70
N LEU A 166 -2.68 10.48 9.42
CA LEU A 166 -1.89 9.73 10.40
C LEU A 166 -0.76 10.64 10.90
N VAL A 167 -0.59 10.69 12.22
CA VAL A 167 0.47 11.43 12.89
C VAL A 167 1.32 10.46 13.70
N VAL A 168 2.64 10.56 13.53
CA VAL A 168 3.62 9.73 14.22
C VAL A 168 4.68 10.64 14.85
N VAL A 169 4.99 10.43 16.12
CA VAL A 169 6.07 11.14 16.79
C VAL A 169 7.27 10.21 16.96
N LEU A 170 8.43 10.62 16.47
CA LEU A 170 9.69 9.91 16.63
C LEU A 170 10.54 10.53 17.74
N ASN A 171 11.34 9.69 18.41
CA ASN A 171 12.29 10.12 19.46
C ASN A 171 13.42 11.03 18.96
N GLY A 172 13.50 11.24 17.63
CA GLY A 172 14.50 12.07 16.97
C GLY A 172 14.41 11.99 15.47
N LYS A 173 15.47 12.47 14.79
CA LYS A 173 15.54 12.47 13.33
C LYS A 173 16.20 11.18 12.83
N PHE A 174 15.48 10.41 12.04
CA PHE A 174 15.92 9.14 11.47
C PHE A 174 15.72 9.16 9.95
N ASP A 175 16.78 9.30 9.17
CA ASP A 175 16.74 9.42 7.72
C ASP A 175 16.20 8.14 7.03
N TRP A 176 16.34 7.01 7.71
CA TRP A 176 15.87 5.69 7.22
C TRP A 176 14.39 5.38 7.53
N PHE A 177 13.72 6.21 8.35
CA PHE A 177 12.35 5.94 8.80
C PHE A 177 11.37 5.66 7.66
N LEU A 178 11.37 6.49 6.61
CA LEU A 178 10.51 6.28 5.44
C LEU A 178 10.87 5.03 4.64
N THR A 179 12.12 4.60 4.72
CA THR A 179 12.65 3.48 3.93
C THR A 179 12.40 2.14 4.58
N GLU A 180 12.49 2.08 5.91
CA GLU A 180 12.49 0.81 6.64
C GLU A 180 11.21 0.57 7.44
N VAL A 181 10.46 1.63 7.79
CA VAL A 181 9.27 1.52 8.66
C VAL A 181 7.98 1.84 7.90
N CYS A 182 8.02 2.74 6.93
CA CYS A 182 6.84 3.19 6.18
C CYS A 182 6.73 2.52 4.83
#